data_e807293abb7180dee7497d37478bcd9a
#
_entry.id   e807293abb7180dee7497d37478bcd9a
#
_cell.length_a   1.000
_cell.length_b   1.000
_cell.length_c   1.000
_cell.angle_alpha   90.00
_cell.angle_beta   90.00
_cell.angle_gamma   90.00
#
_symmetry.space_group_name_H-M   'P 1'
#
loop_
_entity.id
_entity.type
_entity.pdbx_description
1 polymer ?
#
loop_
_entity_poly.entity_id
_entity_poly.type
_entity_poly.pdbx_seq_one_letter_code
_entity_poly.pdbx_strand_id
1 'polypeptide(L)' 'MQFDENKYNIVKVKGQHGTQWVITEKYRACEGCGKVKERDSMQLIMWYDKDDYSRNMLCCRKCRQEAIEMFKETDTRFVQ' A
#
# COMPACT_ATOMS: atom_id res chain seq x y z
N MET A 1 24.15 4.01 -12.18
CA MET A 1 23.35 3.15 -11.31
C MET A 1 22.77 2.02 -12.12
N GLN A 2 23.01 0.80 -11.71
CA GLN A 2 22.47 -0.37 -12.41
C GLN A 2 21.07 -0.67 -11.87
N PHE A 3 20.14 -0.89 -12.80
CA PHE A 3 18.79 -1.30 -12.46
C PHE A 3 18.74 -2.82 -12.23
N ASP A 4 18.22 -3.24 -11.10
CA ASP A 4 18.07 -4.65 -10.75
C ASP A 4 16.63 -5.09 -11.05
N GLU A 5 16.45 -5.80 -12.15
CA GLU A 5 15.13 -6.28 -12.60
C GLU A 5 14.50 -7.28 -11.63
N ASN A 6 15.29 -7.90 -10.76
CA ASN A 6 14.77 -8.86 -9.77
C ASN A 6 14.16 -8.17 -8.55
N LYS A 7 14.55 -6.91 -8.30
CA LYS A 7 14.11 -6.17 -7.10
C LYS A 7 13.14 -5.05 -7.43
N TYR A 8 13.16 -4.53 -8.66
CA TYR A 8 12.44 -3.32 -9.02
C TYR A 8 11.67 -3.48 -10.31
N ASN A 9 10.54 -2.79 -10.39
CA ASN A 9 9.79 -2.58 -11.62
C ASN A 9 9.91 -1.13 -12.07
N ILE A 10 9.81 -0.91 -13.37
CA ILE A 10 9.65 0.43 -13.91
C ILE A 10 8.18 0.58 -14.29
N VAL A 11 7.53 1.58 -13.72
CA VAL A 11 6.10 1.84 -13.92
C VAL A 11 5.93 3.21 -14.56
N LYS A 12 5.04 3.26 -15.56
CA LYS A 12 4.68 4.51 -16.22
C LYS A 12 3.49 5.14 -15.50
N VAL A 13 3.69 6.35 -14.99
CA VAL A 13 2.64 7.06 -14.23
C VAL A 13 2.27 8.34 -14.97
N LYS A 14 0.97 8.53 -15.22
CA LYS A 14 0.43 9.77 -15.75
C LYS A 14 0.19 10.75 -14.61
N GLY A 15 0.77 11.95 -14.75
CA GLY A 15 0.56 13.03 -13.80
C GLY A 15 0.11 14.30 -14.50
N GLN A 16 -0.08 15.38 -13.73
CA GLN A 16 -0.50 16.68 -14.25
C GLN A 16 0.51 17.28 -15.24
N HIS A 17 1.77 16.94 -15.08
CA HIS A 17 2.87 17.47 -15.90
C HIS A 17 3.37 16.49 -16.95
N GLY A 18 2.57 15.49 -17.30
CA GLY A 18 2.91 14.50 -18.29
C GLY A 18 3.17 13.11 -17.70
N THR A 19 3.79 12.27 -18.50
CA THR A 19 4.09 10.90 -18.13
C THR A 19 5.48 10.79 -17.55
N GLN A 20 5.62 10.10 -16.42
CA GLN A 20 6.90 9.85 -15.76
C GLN A 20 7.12 8.36 -15.58
N TRP A 21 8.39 7.95 -15.64
CA TRP A 21 8.79 6.60 -15.29
C TRP A 21 9.21 6.57 -13.82
N VAL A 22 8.62 5.67 -13.06
CA VAL A 22 8.88 5.52 -11.62
C VAL A 22 9.40 4.12 -11.35
N ILE A 23 10.47 4.01 -10.56
CA ILE A 23 11.01 2.74 -10.11
C ILE A 23 10.30 2.35 -8.81
N THR A 24 9.69 1.17 -8.79
CA THR A 24 9.01 0.66 -7.60
C THR A 24 9.60 -0.68 -7.18
N GLU A 25 9.58 -0.96 -5.89
CA GLU A 25 10.03 -2.25 -5.37
C GLU A 25 9.07 -3.37 -5.78
N LYS A 26 9.61 -4.51 -6.22
CA LYS A 26 8.80 -5.70 -6.54
C LYS A 26 8.24 -6.35 -5.29
N TYR A 27 8.98 -6.31 -4.19
CA TYR A 27 8.65 -7.00 -2.95
C TYR A 27 8.66 -6.01 -1.80
N ARG A 28 7.67 -6.11 -0.93
CA ARG A 28 7.57 -5.31 0.27
C ARG A 28 7.10 -6.18 1.42
N ALA A 29 7.50 -5.81 2.63
CA ALA A 29 6.95 -6.43 3.82
C ALA A 29 5.55 -5.91 4.08
N CYS A 30 4.60 -6.81 4.34
CA CYS A 30 3.27 -6.44 4.78
C CYS A 30 3.36 -5.77 6.15
N GLU A 31 2.81 -4.59 6.29
CA GLU A 31 2.84 -3.87 7.56
C GLU A 31 1.97 -4.51 8.63
N GLY A 32 1.03 -5.37 8.24
CA GLY A 32 0.19 -6.11 9.16
C GLY A 32 0.82 -7.39 9.71
N CYS A 33 1.30 -8.28 8.84
CA CYS A 33 1.84 -9.58 9.25
C CYS A 33 3.35 -9.71 9.15
N GLY A 34 4.03 -8.75 8.54
CA GLY A 34 5.49 -8.75 8.38
C GLY A 34 6.03 -9.65 7.28
N LYS A 35 5.20 -10.42 6.61
CA LYS A 35 5.65 -11.31 5.53
C LYS A 35 5.96 -10.52 4.28
N VAL A 36 7.02 -10.93 3.58
CA VAL A 36 7.39 -10.32 2.30
C VAL A 36 6.47 -10.86 1.20
N LYS A 37 5.85 -9.95 0.48
CA LYS A 37 4.92 -10.24 -0.61
C LYS A 37 5.27 -9.45 -1.85
N GLU A 38 4.75 -9.84 -2.99
CA GLU A 38 4.84 -9.03 -4.20
C GLU A 38 4.08 -7.71 -3.99
N ARG A 39 4.73 -6.60 -4.31
CA ARG A 39 4.15 -5.26 -4.13
C ARG A 39 2.80 -5.13 -4.85
N ASP A 40 2.69 -5.71 -6.05
CA ASP A 40 1.48 -5.60 -6.86
C ASP A 40 0.28 -6.37 -6.29
N SER A 41 0.53 -7.35 -5.40
CA SER A 41 -0.52 -8.07 -4.70
C SER A 41 -0.99 -7.37 -3.43
N MET A 42 -0.30 -6.31 -3.03
CA MET A 42 -0.58 -5.57 -1.80
C MET A 42 -1.45 -4.34 -2.08
N GLN A 43 -2.18 -3.90 -1.08
CA GLN A 43 -3.02 -2.72 -1.18
C GLN A 43 -2.78 -1.78 -0.02
N LEU A 44 -2.90 -0.50 -0.31
CA LEU A 44 -2.80 0.55 0.69
C LEU A 44 -4.18 0.77 1.30
N ILE A 45 -4.27 0.70 2.62
CA ILE A 45 -5.48 1.07 3.36
C ILE A 45 -5.24 2.45 3.97
N MET A 46 -6.21 3.32 3.86
CA MET A 46 -6.17 4.65 4.45
C MET A 46 -7.38 4.86 5.33
N TRP A 47 -7.17 5.40 6.52
CA TRP A 47 -8.28 5.66 7.45
C TRP A 47 -7.98 6.90 8.29
N TYR A 48 -9.00 7.38 9.02
CA TYR A 48 -8.83 8.45 10.00
C TYR A 48 -8.85 7.87 11.39
N ASP A 49 -7.87 8.25 12.22
CA ASP A 49 -7.86 7.84 13.61
C ASP A 49 -8.82 8.71 14.45
N LYS A 50 -8.86 8.46 15.75
CA LYS A 50 -9.75 9.17 16.68
C LYS A 50 -9.48 10.68 16.75
N ASP A 51 -8.28 11.11 16.37
CA ASP A 51 -7.88 12.52 16.37
C ASP A 51 -7.99 13.15 14.98
N ASP A 52 -8.66 12.46 14.04
CA ASP A 52 -8.88 12.87 12.65
C ASP A 52 -7.60 12.97 11.81
N TYR A 53 -6.50 12.38 12.27
CA TYR A 53 -5.31 12.25 11.44
C TYR A 53 -5.45 11.09 10.46
N SER A 54 -5.05 11.34 9.22
CA SER A 54 -5.03 10.27 8.23
C SER A 54 -3.88 9.32 8.51
N ARG A 55 -4.20 8.02 8.48
CA ARG A 55 -3.23 6.94 8.63
C ARG A 55 -3.27 6.07 7.40
N ASN A 56 -2.17 5.40 7.13
CA ASN A 56 -2.14 4.44 6.02
C ASN A 56 -1.29 3.23 6.39
N MET A 57 -1.56 2.13 5.70
CA MET A 57 -0.83 0.89 5.89
C MET A 57 -0.84 0.12 4.59
N LEU A 58 0.34 -0.32 4.15
CA LEU A 58 0.45 -1.22 3.00
C LEU A 58 0.37 -2.65 3.50
N CYS A 59 -0.62 -3.40 3.06
CA CYS A 59 -0.85 -4.74 3.57
C CYS A 59 -1.25 -5.72 2.47
N CYS A 60 -1.00 -7.00 2.75
CA CYS A 60 -1.44 -8.08 1.88
C CYS A 60 -2.96 -8.23 1.96
N ARG A 61 -3.52 -8.98 1.01
CA ARG A 61 -4.97 -9.13 0.89
C ARG A 61 -5.63 -9.65 2.18
N LYS A 62 -4.98 -10.61 2.84
CA LYS A 62 -5.50 -11.19 4.09
C LYS A 62 -5.55 -10.15 5.21
N CYS A 63 -4.44 -9.43 5.40
CA CYS A 63 -4.37 -8.39 6.45
C CYS A 63 -5.31 -7.23 6.16
N ARG A 64 -5.51 -6.91 4.88
CA ARG A 64 -6.48 -5.88 4.48
C ARG A 64 -7.90 -6.27 4.91
N GLN A 65 -8.30 -7.52 4.67
CA GLN A 65 -9.62 -7.99 5.07
C GLN A 65 -9.81 -7.98 6.58
N GLU A 66 -8.80 -8.44 7.32
CA GLU A 66 -8.82 -8.42 8.79
C GLU A 66 -8.92 -7.00 9.33
N ALA A 67 -8.17 -6.07 8.74
CA ALA A 67 -8.22 -4.66 9.15
C ALA A 67 -9.58 -4.04 8.88
N ILE A 68 -10.17 -4.31 7.72
CA ILE A 68 -11.51 -3.79 7.37
C ILE A 68 -12.55 -4.28 8.37
N GLU A 69 -12.52 -5.57 8.73
CA GLU A 69 -13.46 -6.13 9.71
C GLU A 69 -13.27 -5.49 11.08
N MET A 70 -12.03 -5.34 11.53
CA MET A 70 -11.74 -4.68 12.80
C MET A 70 -12.21 -3.22 12.80
N PHE A 71 -12.00 -2.50 11.71
CA PHE A 71 -12.41 -1.10 11.61
C PHE A 71 -13.92 -0.93 11.59
N LYS A 72 -14.67 -1.90 11.06
CA LYS A 72 -16.14 -1.89 11.12
C LYS A 72 -16.63 -1.99 12.57
N GLU A 73 -15.97 -2.82 13.38
CA GLU A 73 -16.34 -2.99 14.79
C GLU A 73 -16.05 -1.74 15.61
N THR A 74 -15.07 -0.94 15.21
CA THR A 74 -14.66 0.28 15.94
C THR A 74 -15.16 1.57 15.31
N ASP A 75 -16.07 1.49 14.32
CA ASP A 75 -16.59 2.65 13.58
C ASP A 75 -15.49 3.52 12.96
N THR A 76 -14.37 2.92 12.58
CA THR A 76 -13.28 3.64 11.94
C THR A 76 -13.67 4.04 10.52
N ARG A 77 -13.46 5.30 10.18
CA ARG A 77 -13.78 5.84 8.85
C ARG A 77 -12.63 5.58 7.90
N PHE A 78 -12.95 5.03 6.72
CA PHE A 78 -11.99 4.86 5.65
C PHE A 78 -11.92 6.09 4.76
N VAL A 79 -10.74 6.35 4.22
CA VAL A 79 -10.55 7.31 3.14
C VAL A 79 -10.85 6.56 1.83
N GLN A 80 -11.79 7.09 1.07
CA GLN A 80 -12.14 6.51 -0.24
C GLN A 80 -11.46 7.27 -1.37
#